data_fddda0f3ac04ac0e0afe3cc9040b740d
#
_entry.id   fddda0f3ac04ac0e0afe3cc9040b740d
#
_cell.length_a   1.000
_cell.length_b   1.000
_cell.length_c   1.000
_cell.angle_alpha   90.00
_cell.angle_beta   90.00
_cell.angle_gamma   90.00
#
_symmetry.space_group_name_H-M   'P 1'
#
loop_
_entity.id
_entity.type
_entity.pdbx_description
1 polymer ?
#
loop_
_entity_poly.entity_id
_entity_poly.type
_entity_poly.pdbx_seq_one_letter_code
_entity_poly.pdbx_strand_id
1 'polypeptide(L)'
;ALTATTPLAYGTWSPEERAAKRHLLERAGYEVARYFFEMRRTNLDEVDVPPMPEGLEIRPIGHDLPSQKQLWDADVEAFRGDHWGGFDASDANFERSMADPDHDPDLYVIAWDGDEIAGGVTNSIWKADNAAFNRRRGWLETVFVRRPWRRRGLGAAIVARSLVRLREAGMDEAMLGVDSGNPNGALGLYERAGFVVHTRSYAWRRPFEVSR
;
A
#
# COMPACT_ATOMS: atom_id res chain seq x y z
N ALA A 1 20.66 -1.64 -16.48
CA ALA A 1 21.66 -0.57 -16.57
C ALA A 1 21.04 0.69 -15.96
N LEU A 2 21.62 1.20 -14.86
CA LEU A 2 21.23 2.48 -14.29
C LEU A 2 21.49 3.57 -15.33
N THR A 3 20.41 4.22 -15.77
CA THR A 3 20.54 5.37 -16.66
C THR A 3 21.18 6.52 -15.88
N ALA A 4 22.15 7.20 -16.48
CA ALA A 4 23.06 8.21 -15.89
C ALA A 4 22.38 9.48 -15.34
N THR A 5 21.07 9.48 -15.10
CA THR A 5 20.32 10.68 -14.72
C THR A 5 19.74 10.66 -13.29
N THR A 6 19.81 9.53 -12.58
CA THR A 6 19.32 9.49 -11.19
C THR A 6 20.48 9.67 -10.23
N PRO A 7 20.52 10.73 -9.40
CA PRO A 7 21.54 10.90 -8.40
C PRO A 7 21.54 9.70 -7.45
N LEU A 8 22.70 9.05 -7.31
CA LEU A 8 22.87 7.99 -6.33
C LEU A 8 22.80 8.58 -4.92
N ALA A 9 22.08 7.94 -4.04
CA ALA A 9 21.97 8.34 -2.66
C ALA A 9 21.89 7.10 -1.75
N TYR A 10 22.50 7.21 -0.58
CA TYR A 10 22.23 6.27 0.50
C TYR A 10 20.85 6.55 1.07
N GLY A 11 20.03 5.51 1.24
CA GLY A 11 18.68 5.59 1.81
C GLY A 11 18.55 4.74 3.07
N THR A 12 17.79 5.22 4.03
CA THR A 12 17.38 4.43 5.22
C THR A 12 16.08 4.96 5.78
N TRP A 13 15.50 4.23 6.74
CA TRP A 13 14.23 4.56 7.38
C TRP A 13 14.40 4.63 8.90
N SER A 14 13.62 5.50 9.55
CA SER A 14 13.50 5.50 11.00
C SER A 14 12.08 5.88 11.42
N PRO A 15 11.47 5.13 12.35
CA PRO A 15 10.27 5.59 13.04
C PRO A 15 10.54 6.87 13.83
N GLU A 16 9.50 7.70 14.00
CA GLU A 16 9.58 9.00 14.69
C GLU A 16 10.02 8.86 16.15
N GLU A 17 9.56 7.83 16.84
CA GLU A 17 9.88 7.57 18.25
C GLU A 17 11.34 7.18 18.49
N ARG A 18 12.09 6.78 17.45
CA ARG A 18 13.52 6.44 17.58
C ARG A 18 14.43 7.66 17.49
N ALA A 19 14.33 8.55 18.48
CA ALA A 19 15.09 9.82 18.52
C ALA A 19 16.60 9.62 18.41
N ALA A 20 17.17 8.60 19.07
CA ALA A 20 18.60 8.31 19.00
C ALA A 20 19.04 7.97 17.58
N LYS A 21 18.25 7.16 16.83
CA LYS A 21 18.55 6.85 15.43
C LYS A 21 18.49 8.10 14.55
N ARG A 22 17.50 8.96 14.76
CA ARG A 22 17.38 10.23 14.01
C ARG A 22 18.62 11.10 14.22
N HIS A 23 19.01 11.32 15.47
CA HIS A 23 20.20 12.12 15.79
C HIS A 23 21.49 11.56 15.15
N LEU A 24 21.66 10.22 15.14
CA LEU A 24 22.79 9.59 14.47
C LEU A 24 22.77 9.81 12.94
N LEU A 25 21.60 9.75 12.31
CA LEU A 25 21.43 9.99 10.88
C LEU A 25 21.75 11.45 10.52
N GLU A 26 21.23 12.41 11.29
CA GLU A 26 21.51 13.84 11.12
C GLU A 26 23.02 14.12 11.21
N ARG A 27 23.69 13.59 12.24
CA ARG A 27 25.14 13.70 12.39
C ARG A 27 25.94 13.03 11.27
N ALA A 28 25.39 11.98 10.66
CA ALA A 28 25.99 11.29 9.51
C ALA A 28 25.68 11.98 8.17
N GLY A 29 25.06 13.17 8.19
CA GLY A 29 24.75 13.96 6.98
C GLY A 29 23.55 13.43 6.17
N TYR A 30 22.65 12.70 6.81
CA TYR A 30 21.38 12.34 6.19
C TYR A 30 20.35 13.43 6.43
N GLU A 31 19.52 13.67 5.43
CA GLU A 31 18.38 14.59 5.48
C GLU A 31 17.07 13.82 5.29
N VAL A 32 15.99 14.31 5.91
CA VAL A 32 14.65 13.75 5.71
C VAL A 32 14.18 14.08 4.31
N ALA A 33 14.00 13.06 3.49
CA ALA A 33 13.53 13.19 2.11
C ALA A 33 12.01 13.03 1.98
N ARG A 34 11.39 12.24 2.86
CA ARG A 34 9.95 11.96 2.81
C ARG A 34 9.43 11.48 4.17
N TYR A 35 8.13 11.66 4.39
CA TYR A 35 7.40 11.14 5.53
C TYR A 35 6.43 10.06 5.08
N PHE A 36 6.27 9.02 5.91
CA PHE A 36 5.30 7.95 5.71
C PHE A 36 4.50 7.74 6.99
N PHE A 37 3.23 7.43 6.84
CA PHE A 37 2.36 7.10 7.96
C PHE A 37 1.94 5.66 7.86
N GLU A 38 2.00 4.94 8.98
CA GLU A 38 1.16 3.78 9.19
C GLU A 38 -0.14 4.28 9.81
N MET A 39 -1.25 3.98 9.18
CA MET A 39 -2.56 4.36 9.67
C MET A 39 -3.32 3.14 10.16
N ARG A 40 -4.09 3.31 11.23
CA ARG A 40 -4.85 2.23 11.87
C ARG A 40 -6.32 2.60 11.98
N ARG A 41 -7.19 1.63 11.74
CA ARG A 41 -8.60 1.64 12.09
C ARG A 41 -8.89 0.49 13.04
N THR A 42 -9.40 0.78 14.25
CA THR A 42 -9.58 -0.17 15.36
C THR A 42 -10.97 -0.77 15.46
N ASN A 43 -11.93 -0.32 14.67
CA ASN A 43 -13.30 -0.86 14.64
C ASN A 43 -13.70 -1.14 13.19
N LEU A 44 -13.93 -2.42 12.88
CA LEU A 44 -14.39 -2.86 11.57
C LEU A 44 -15.90 -3.23 11.57
N ASP A 45 -16.61 -3.13 12.69
CA ASP A 45 -18.03 -3.49 12.77
C ASP A 45 -18.92 -2.44 12.07
N GLU A 46 -18.53 -1.18 12.15
CA GLU A 46 -19.28 -0.07 11.59
C GLU A 46 -18.53 0.51 10.39
N VAL A 47 -18.75 -0.06 9.21
CA VAL A 47 -18.18 0.42 7.96
C VAL A 47 -19.30 0.93 7.07
N ASP A 48 -19.30 2.24 6.78
CA ASP A 48 -20.13 2.82 5.73
C ASP A 48 -19.56 2.39 4.37
N VAL A 49 -20.36 1.65 3.58
CA VAL A 49 -19.95 1.10 2.29
C VAL A 49 -20.60 1.90 1.16
N PRO A 50 -19.86 2.83 0.54
CA PRO A 50 -20.40 3.59 -0.59
C PRO A 50 -20.76 2.66 -1.77
N PRO A 51 -21.73 3.06 -2.60
CA PRO A 51 -22.06 2.33 -3.82
C PRO A 51 -20.85 2.27 -4.75
N MET A 52 -20.80 1.22 -5.57
CA MET A 52 -19.84 1.17 -6.66
C MET A 52 -20.20 2.23 -7.73
N PRO A 53 -19.22 2.85 -8.37
CA PRO A 53 -19.47 3.66 -9.56
C PRO A 53 -20.17 2.85 -10.64
N GLU A 54 -21.04 3.50 -11.39
CA GLU A 54 -21.80 2.87 -12.50
C GLU A 54 -20.86 2.16 -13.48
N GLY A 55 -21.26 0.96 -13.90
CA GLY A 55 -20.51 0.10 -14.81
C GLY A 55 -19.38 -0.71 -14.18
N LEU A 56 -19.08 -0.48 -12.89
CA LEU A 56 -18.03 -1.22 -12.19
C LEU A 56 -18.61 -2.25 -11.22
N GLU A 57 -17.98 -3.40 -11.15
CA GLU A 57 -18.37 -4.47 -10.23
C GLU A 57 -17.17 -5.04 -9.46
N ILE A 58 -17.42 -5.66 -8.32
CA ILE A 58 -16.41 -6.43 -7.58
C ILE A 58 -16.48 -7.88 -8.02
N ARG A 59 -15.37 -8.41 -8.53
CA ARG A 59 -15.23 -9.84 -8.84
C ARG A 59 -13.94 -10.38 -8.20
N PRO A 60 -13.92 -11.65 -7.79
CA PRO A 60 -12.70 -12.32 -7.36
C PRO A 60 -11.62 -12.26 -8.46
N ILE A 61 -10.36 -12.31 -8.06
CA ILE A 61 -9.24 -12.60 -8.96
C ILE A 61 -8.93 -14.10 -8.89
N GLY A 62 -8.56 -14.71 -10.02
CA GLY A 62 -8.17 -16.12 -10.04
C GLY A 62 -6.85 -16.37 -9.31
N HIS A 63 -6.69 -17.58 -8.79
CA HIS A 63 -5.44 -18.02 -8.13
C HIS A 63 -4.37 -18.45 -9.15
N ASP A 64 -4.72 -18.56 -10.42
CA ASP A 64 -3.78 -18.92 -11.48
C ASP A 64 -2.80 -17.77 -11.80
N LEU A 65 -1.61 -18.15 -12.23
CA LEU A 65 -0.54 -17.19 -12.53
C LEU A 65 -0.93 -16.10 -13.54
N PRO A 66 -1.64 -16.39 -14.65
CA PRO A 66 -2.10 -15.36 -15.56
C PRO A 66 -2.98 -14.30 -14.90
N SER A 67 -3.95 -14.71 -14.08
CA SER A 67 -4.83 -13.79 -13.35
C SER A 67 -4.05 -12.92 -12.36
N GLN A 68 -3.13 -13.53 -11.60
CA GLN A 68 -2.27 -12.79 -10.67
C GLN A 68 -1.33 -11.83 -11.40
N LYS A 69 -0.83 -12.21 -12.56
CA LYS A 69 0.00 -11.32 -13.40
C LYS A 69 -0.81 -10.15 -13.96
N GLN A 70 -2.06 -10.36 -14.36
CA GLN A 70 -2.96 -9.29 -14.78
C GLN A 70 -3.18 -8.26 -13.65
N LEU A 71 -3.39 -8.74 -12.41
CA LEU A 71 -3.51 -7.88 -11.24
C LEU A 71 -2.23 -7.09 -10.98
N TRP A 72 -1.09 -7.77 -10.98
CA TRP A 72 0.22 -7.16 -10.81
C TRP A 72 0.49 -6.04 -11.84
N ASP A 73 0.22 -6.30 -13.13
CA ASP A 73 0.45 -5.34 -14.21
C ASP A 73 -0.47 -4.11 -14.05
N ALA A 74 -1.72 -4.29 -13.60
CA ALA A 74 -2.65 -3.20 -13.32
C ALA A 74 -2.19 -2.34 -12.13
N ASP A 75 -1.65 -2.96 -11.09
CA ASP A 75 -1.08 -2.29 -9.91
C ASP A 75 0.17 -1.47 -10.30
N VAL A 76 1.13 -2.11 -10.99
CA VAL A 76 2.33 -1.45 -11.55
C VAL A 76 1.96 -0.24 -12.41
N GLU A 77 0.97 -0.37 -13.30
CA GLU A 77 0.50 0.73 -14.14
C GLU A 77 -0.05 1.88 -13.30
N ALA A 78 -0.86 1.56 -12.28
CA ALA A 78 -1.49 2.57 -11.43
C ALA A 78 -0.47 3.39 -10.64
N PHE A 79 0.63 2.78 -10.21
CA PHE A 79 1.70 3.47 -9.46
C PHE A 79 2.79 4.09 -10.34
N ARG A 80 2.79 3.84 -11.65
CA ARG A 80 3.82 4.36 -12.55
C ARG A 80 3.86 5.89 -12.55
N GLY A 81 4.96 6.45 -12.07
CA GLY A 81 5.21 7.88 -11.98
C GLY A 81 4.60 8.57 -10.74
N ASP A 82 3.75 7.89 -9.98
CA ASP A 82 3.08 8.44 -8.80
C ASP A 82 3.74 7.98 -7.48
N HIS A 83 4.57 6.92 -7.54
CA HIS A 83 5.20 6.33 -6.35
C HIS A 83 6.58 6.93 -6.08
N TRP A 84 6.76 7.50 -4.87
CA TRP A 84 8.05 8.03 -4.46
C TRP A 84 9.07 6.90 -4.23
N GLY A 85 10.25 7.03 -4.81
CA GLY A 85 11.31 6.03 -4.72
C GLY A 85 11.28 4.96 -5.80
N GLY A 86 10.23 4.96 -6.66
CA GLY A 86 10.03 3.96 -7.70
C GLY A 86 9.33 2.70 -7.18
N PHE A 87 8.87 1.89 -8.10
CA PHE A 87 8.25 0.58 -7.85
C PHE A 87 9.08 -0.49 -8.57
N ASP A 88 9.47 -1.53 -7.86
CA ASP A 88 10.19 -2.66 -8.48
C ASP A 88 9.19 -3.57 -9.21
N ALA A 89 9.06 -3.34 -10.52
CA ALA A 89 8.17 -4.09 -11.41
C ALA A 89 8.84 -5.32 -12.05
N SER A 90 9.96 -5.79 -11.50
CA SER A 90 10.67 -6.96 -12.03
C SER A 90 9.90 -8.27 -11.81
N ASP A 91 10.10 -9.23 -12.71
CA ASP A 91 9.54 -10.58 -12.56
C ASP A 91 10.00 -11.25 -11.25
N ALA A 92 11.24 -11.00 -10.83
CA ALA A 92 11.75 -11.51 -9.55
C ALA A 92 10.96 -10.96 -8.33
N ASN A 93 10.47 -9.72 -8.40
CA ASN A 93 9.63 -9.17 -7.34
C ASN A 93 8.20 -9.73 -7.41
N PHE A 94 7.66 -9.95 -8.60
CA PHE A 94 6.39 -10.66 -8.80
C PHE A 94 6.47 -12.08 -8.21
N GLU A 95 7.49 -12.87 -8.57
CA GLU A 95 7.69 -14.23 -8.05
C GLU A 95 7.81 -14.25 -6.52
N ARG A 96 8.51 -13.28 -5.95
CA ARG A 96 8.61 -13.14 -4.48
C ARG A 96 7.26 -12.85 -3.84
N SER A 97 6.45 -11.99 -4.46
CA SER A 97 5.10 -11.67 -4.00
C SER A 97 4.18 -12.91 -4.04
N MET A 98 4.30 -13.74 -5.09
CA MET A 98 3.53 -14.99 -5.20
C MET A 98 3.99 -16.07 -4.20
N ALA A 99 5.25 -16.03 -3.77
CA ALA A 99 5.81 -16.97 -2.79
C ALA A 99 5.59 -16.53 -1.33
N ASP A 100 4.98 -15.38 -1.08
CA ASP A 100 4.70 -14.89 0.27
C ASP A 100 3.69 -15.83 0.97
N PRO A 101 3.99 -16.35 2.18
CA PRO A 101 3.10 -17.26 2.91
C PRO A 101 1.77 -16.61 3.33
N ASP A 102 1.69 -15.29 3.38
CA ASP A 102 0.48 -14.53 3.68
C ASP A 102 -0.23 -14.04 2.40
N HIS A 103 0.25 -14.45 1.20
CA HIS A 103 -0.43 -14.20 -0.08
C HIS A 103 -1.75 -14.98 -0.14
N ASP A 104 -2.87 -14.27 -0.13
CA ASP A 104 -4.21 -14.86 -0.13
C ASP A 104 -5.15 -14.05 -1.04
N PRO A 105 -5.30 -14.43 -2.32
CA PRO A 105 -6.17 -13.73 -3.26
C PRO A 105 -7.65 -13.68 -2.85
N ASP A 106 -8.11 -14.58 -1.99
CA ASP A 106 -9.49 -14.57 -1.49
C ASP A 106 -9.79 -13.38 -0.58
N LEU A 107 -8.75 -12.75 -0.05
CA LEU A 107 -8.88 -11.52 0.73
C LEU A 107 -8.97 -10.26 -0.15
N TYR A 108 -8.64 -10.34 -1.44
CA TYR A 108 -8.54 -9.18 -2.31
C TYR A 108 -9.91 -8.64 -2.71
N VAL A 109 -9.97 -7.33 -2.91
CA VAL A 109 -11.15 -6.62 -3.40
C VAL A 109 -10.78 -5.97 -4.73
N ILE A 110 -11.17 -6.59 -5.83
CA ILE A 110 -10.81 -6.17 -7.18
C ILE A 110 -12.03 -5.64 -7.91
N ALA A 111 -11.93 -4.42 -8.41
CA ALA A 111 -12.97 -3.75 -9.20
C ALA A 111 -12.69 -3.90 -10.69
N TRP A 112 -13.71 -4.27 -11.43
CA TRP A 112 -13.67 -4.56 -12.86
C TRP A 112 -14.59 -3.64 -13.65
N ASP A 113 -14.16 -3.33 -14.86
CA ASP A 113 -14.94 -2.70 -15.93
C ASP A 113 -14.88 -3.66 -17.14
N GLY A 114 -15.94 -4.47 -17.33
CA GLY A 114 -15.85 -5.61 -18.25
C GLY A 114 -14.70 -6.55 -17.88
N ASP A 115 -13.73 -6.73 -18.76
CA ASP A 115 -12.57 -7.60 -18.56
C ASP A 115 -11.32 -6.84 -18.08
N GLU A 116 -11.44 -5.53 -17.83
CA GLU A 116 -10.34 -4.71 -17.35
C GLU A 116 -10.41 -4.50 -15.84
N ILE A 117 -9.26 -4.62 -15.16
CA ILE A 117 -9.14 -4.25 -13.75
C ILE A 117 -9.11 -2.72 -13.67
N ALA A 118 -10.12 -2.14 -13.04
CA ALA A 118 -10.23 -0.69 -12.83
C ALA A 118 -9.45 -0.20 -11.60
N GLY A 119 -9.34 -1.05 -10.59
CA GLY A 119 -8.63 -0.79 -9.36
C GLY A 119 -8.76 -1.95 -8.39
N GLY A 120 -8.08 -1.87 -7.26
CA GLY A 120 -8.13 -2.95 -6.28
C GLY A 120 -7.48 -2.61 -4.95
N VAL A 121 -7.72 -3.49 -4.01
CA VAL A 121 -7.01 -3.57 -2.74
C VAL A 121 -6.53 -5.00 -2.56
N THR A 122 -5.23 -5.17 -2.41
CA THR A 122 -4.65 -6.44 -1.97
C THR A 122 -4.59 -6.42 -0.45
N ASN A 123 -5.32 -7.31 0.19
CA ASN A 123 -5.30 -7.42 1.63
C ASN A 123 -4.40 -8.59 2.05
N SER A 124 -3.80 -8.49 3.24
CA SER A 124 -3.09 -9.60 3.87
C SER A 124 -3.43 -9.72 5.35
N ILE A 125 -3.23 -10.91 5.90
CA ILE A 125 -3.33 -11.20 7.33
C ILE A 125 -2.02 -11.87 7.75
N TRP A 126 -1.13 -11.12 8.38
CA TRP A 126 0.15 -11.63 8.87
C TRP A 126 -0.07 -12.52 10.09
N LYS A 127 -0.32 -13.80 9.82
CA LYS A 127 -0.76 -14.77 10.82
C LYS A 127 0.25 -14.94 11.96
N ALA A 128 1.54 -15.02 11.63
CA ALA A 128 2.61 -15.15 12.61
C ALA A 128 2.69 -13.93 13.54
N ASP A 129 2.57 -12.73 12.97
CA ASP A 129 2.60 -11.47 13.71
C ASP A 129 1.36 -11.31 14.61
N ASN A 130 0.18 -11.66 14.10
CA ASN A 130 -1.05 -11.66 14.87
C ASN A 130 -0.98 -12.61 16.07
N ALA A 131 -0.41 -13.80 15.90
CA ALA A 131 -0.20 -14.75 16.97
C ALA A 131 0.82 -14.25 18.01
N ALA A 132 1.95 -13.68 17.55
CA ALA A 132 3.01 -13.19 18.43
C ALA A 132 2.55 -12.02 19.31
N PHE A 133 1.67 -11.17 18.81
CA PHE A 133 1.17 -9.99 19.53
C PHE A 133 -0.26 -10.14 20.05
N ASN A 134 -0.84 -11.34 19.98
CA ASN A 134 -2.21 -11.63 20.42
C ASN A 134 -3.23 -10.59 19.92
N ARG A 135 -3.25 -10.36 18.60
CA ARG A 135 -4.14 -9.39 17.94
C ARG A 135 -4.78 -9.97 16.69
N ARG A 136 -5.82 -9.34 16.17
CA ARG A 136 -6.53 -9.72 14.95
C ARG A 136 -6.50 -8.56 13.97
N ARG A 137 -5.37 -8.42 13.29
CA ARG A 137 -5.05 -7.30 12.38
C ARG A 137 -4.98 -7.77 10.94
N GLY A 138 -5.68 -7.06 10.05
CA GLY A 138 -5.49 -7.15 8.62
C GLY A 138 -4.74 -5.94 8.07
N TRP A 139 -4.15 -6.10 6.90
CA TRP A 139 -3.43 -5.05 6.19
C TRP A 139 -4.05 -4.79 4.82
N LEU A 140 -4.17 -3.51 4.45
CA LEU A 140 -4.38 -3.07 3.08
C LEU A 140 -2.98 -2.80 2.51
N GLU A 141 -2.40 -3.79 1.81
CA GLU A 141 -1.00 -3.73 1.31
C GLU A 141 -0.86 -2.76 0.17
N THR A 142 -1.68 -2.93 -0.88
CA THR A 142 -1.79 -1.95 -1.95
C THR A 142 -3.24 -1.50 -2.09
N VAL A 143 -3.42 -0.21 -2.37
CA VAL A 143 -4.71 0.39 -2.71
C VAL A 143 -4.49 1.19 -3.98
N PHE A 144 -5.03 0.74 -5.09
CA PHE A 144 -4.82 1.39 -6.37
C PHE A 144 -6.12 1.62 -7.14
N VAL A 145 -6.12 2.68 -7.92
CA VAL A 145 -7.13 2.97 -8.95
C VAL A 145 -6.38 3.41 -10.20
N ARG A 146 -6.58 2.71 -11.31
CA ARG A 146 -5.98 3.08 -12.59
C ARG A 146 -6.54 4.40 -13.10
N ARG A 147 -5.75 5.15 -13.84
CA ARG A 147 -6.05 6.56 -14.20
C ARG A 147 -7.43 6.79 -14.84
N PRO A 148 -7.94 5.94 -15.76
CA PRO A 148 -9.25 6.17 -16.38
C PRO A 148 -10.44 6.14 -15.40
N TRP A 149 -10.28 5.48 -14.27
CA TRP A 149 -11.35 5.28 -13.26
C TRP A 149 -11.18 6.16 -12.01
N ARG A 150 -10.17 7.03 -11.96
CA ARG A 150 -9.95 7.95 -10.83
C ARG A 150 -11.04 9.00 -10.73
N ARG A 151 -11.21 9.58 -9.52
CA ARG A 151 -12.15 10.68 -9.22
C ARG A 151 -13.64 10.36 -9.42
N ARG A 152 -13.98 9.09 -9.46
CA ARG A 152 -15.36 8.57 -9.59
C ARG A 152 -15.90 7.96 -8.28
N GLY A 153 -15.18 8.05 -7.16
CA GLY A 153 -15.55 7.42 -5.87
C GLY A 153 -15.05 5.99 -5.70
N LEU A 154 -14.42 5.38 -6.72
CA LEU A 154 -13.98 3.97 -6.68
C LEU A 154 -13.07 3.66 -5.50
N GLY A 155 -12.08 4.53 -5.21
CA GLY A 155 -11.15 4.32 -4.09
C GLY A 155 -11.87 4.15 -2.75
N ALA A 156 -12.88 4.98 -2.47
CA ALA A 156 -13.67 4.87 -1.24
C ALA A 156 -14.48 3.55 -1.21
N ALA A 157 -15.07 3.19 -2.34
CA ALA A 157 -15.88 1.98 -2.44
C ALA A 157 -15.08 0.69 -2.23
N ILE A 158 -13.86 0.59 -2.78
CA ILE A 158 -13.00 -0.61 -2.61
C ILE A 158 -12.34 -0.66 -1.22
N VAL A 159 -11.92 0.48 -0.65
CA VAL A 159 -11.38 0.52 0.71
C VAL A 159 -12.44 0.08 1.73
N ALA A 160 -13.67 0.58 1.64
CA ALA A 160 -14.74 0.17 2.54
C ALA A 160 -15.04 -1.32 2.43
N ARG A 161 -15.08 -1.88 1.22
CA ARG A 161 -15.28 -3.33 1.00
C ARG A 161 -14.12 -4.17 1.51
N SER A 162 -12.89 -3.66 1.44
CA SER A 162 -11.73 -4.32 2.05
C SER A 162 -11.83 -4.40 3.57
N LEU A 163 -12.31 -3.35 4.22
CA LEU A 163 -12.55 -3.39 5.67
C LEU A 163 -13.62 -4.43 6.04
N VAL A 164 -14.70 -4.53 5.24
CA VAL A 164 -15.72 -5.58 5.41
C VAL A 164 -15.11 -6.96 5.19
N ARG A 165 -14.30 -7.15 4.14
CA ARG A 165 -13.64 -8.43 3.85
C ARG A 165 -12.72 -8.86 5.00
N LEU A 166 -11.93 -7.95 5.56
CA LEU A 166 -11.06 -8.23 6.71
C LEU A 166 -11.87 -8.58 7.97
N ARG A 167 -12.99 -7.88 8.22
CA ARG A 167 -13.91 -8.23 9.31
C ARG A 167 -14.48 -9.64 9.14
N GLU A 168 -14.96 -10.00 7.95
CA GLU A 168 -15.47 -11.32 7.63
C GLU A 168 -14.41 -12.42 7.80
N ALA A 169 -13.14 -12.09 7.57
CA ALA A 169 -11.99 -12.94 7.87
C ALA A 169 -11.61 -12.98 9.37
N GLY A 170 -12.40 -12.36 10.25
CA GLY A 170 -12.22 -12.38 11.70
C GLY A 170 -11.27 -11.32 12.26
N MET A 171 -10.90 -10.31 11.46
CA MET A 171 -10.08 -9.20 11.96
C MET A 171 -10.94 -8.13 12.63
N ASP A 172 -10.40 -7.49 13.67
CA ASP A 172 -11.07 -6.38 14.40
C ASP A 172 -10.40 -5.03 14.16
N GLU A 173 -9.20 -5.03 13.59
CA GLU A 173 -8.49 -3.81 13.18
C GLU A 173 -7.84 -3.97 11.80
N ALA A 174 -7.64 -2.84 11.13
CA ALA A 174 -6.95 -2.75 9.86
C ALA A 174 -5.81 -1.73 9.91
N MET A 175 -4.73 -2.02 9.18
CA MET A 175 -3.58 -1.15 8.99
C MET A 175 -3.33 -0.90 7.50
N LEU A 176 -2.67 0.21 7.21
CA LEU A 176 -2.11 0.52 5.91
C LEU A 176 -0.90 1.45 6.04
N GLY A 177 -0.05 1.45 5.02
CA GLY A 177 1.01 2.43 4.85
C GLY A 177 0.63 3.49 3.83
N VAL A 178 0.97 4.76 4.07
CA VAL A 178 0.73 5.84 3.11
C VAL A 178 1.87 6.85 3.08
N ASP A 179 2.26 7.23 1.88
CA ASP A 179 3.15 8.37 1.63
C ASP A 179 2.41 9.68 1.93
N SER A 180 2.90 10.48 2.87
CA SER A 180 2.29 11.75 3.28
C SER A 180 2.17 12.78 2.17
N GLY A 181 3.01 12.67 1.15
CA GLY A 181 3.01 13.56 -0.02
C GLY A 181 2.43 12.89 -1.27
N ASN A 182 1.57 11.87 -1.10
CA ASN A 182 0.89 11.24 -2.23
C ASN A 182 0.02 12.28 -2.98
N PRO A 183 0.27 12.53 -4.28
CA PRO A 183 -0.41 13.57 -5.04
C PRO A 183 -1.90 13.27 -5.29
N ASN A 184 -2.32 12.02 -5.11
CA ASN A 184 -3.69 11.58 -5.37
C ASN A 184 -4.65 11.78 -4.18
N GLY A 185 -4.17 12.35 -3.05
CA GLY A 185 -4.99 12.62 -1.87
C GLY A 185 -5.36 11.37 -1.08
N ALA A 186 -4.51 10.36 -1.10
CA ALA A 186 -4.74 9.09 -0.43
C ALA A 186 -4.95 9.24 1.09
N LEU A 187 -4.20 10.14 1.74
CA LEU A 187 -4.34 10.40 3.18
C LEU A 187 -5.79 10.75 3.55
N GLY A 188 -6.38 11.74 2.87
CA GLY A 188 -7.76 12.14 3.13
C GLY A 188 -8.80 11.07 2.77
N LEU A 189 -8.51 10.16 1.85
CA LEU A 189 -9.33 8.98 1.58
C LEU A 189 -9.38 8.06 2.82
N TYR A 190 -8.22 7.75 3.39
CA TYR A 190 -8.12 6.86 4.54
C TYR A 190 -8.68 7.49 5.83
N GLU A 191 -8.46 8.79 6.04
CA GLU A 191 -9.08 9.52 7.17
C GLU A 191 -10.62 9.45 7.10
N ARG A 192 -11.23 9.67 5.93
CA ARG A 192 -12.69 9.49 5.74
C ARG A 192 -13.15 8.05 5.91
N ALA A 193 -12.29 7.07 5.64
CA ALA A 193 -12.55 5.66 5.92
C ALA A 193 -12.31 5.29 7.39
N GLY A 194 -12.08 6.26 8.29
CA GLY A 194 -11.94 6.07 9.73
C GLY A 194 -10.55 5.60 10.19
N PHE A 195 -9.55 5.68 9.32
CA PHE A 195 -8.17 5.46 9.75
C PHE A 195 -7.58 6.69 10.43
N VAL A 196 -6.75 6.46 11.44
CA VAL A 196 -5.97 7.50 12.13
C VAL A 196 -4.48 7.18 12.03
N VAL A 197 -3.65 8.21 12.02
CA VAL A 197 -2.19 8.02 12.01
C VAL A 197 -1.78 7.33 13.32
N HIS A 198 -1.14 6.17 13.19
CA HIS A 198 -0.65 5.37 14.30
C HIS A 198 0.85 5.55 14.52
N THR A 199 1.64 5.49 13.43
CA THR A 199 3.08 5.66 13.46
C THR A 199 3.51 6.56 12.32
N ARG A 200 4.51 7.42 12.55
CA ARG A 200 5.17 8.19 11.53
C ARG A 200 6.60 7.68 11.33
N SER A 201 6.99 7.52 10.07
CA SER A 201 8.35 7.13 9.70
C SER A 201 8.97 8.16 8.75
N TYR A 202 10.28 8.32 8.85
CA TYR A 202 11.07 9.19 8.00
C TYR A 202 11.89 8.35 7.03
N ALA A 203 11.81 8.68 5.74
CA ALA A 203 12.77 8.23 4.76
C ALA A 203 13.92 9.23 4.70
N TRP A 204 15.11 8.77 4.95
CA TRP A 204 16.32 9.56 4.99
C TRP A 204 17.15 9.33 3.74
N ARG A 205 17.76 10.39 3.22
CA ARG A 205 18.72 10.30 2.11
C ARG A 205 19.98 11.10 2.41
N ARG A 206 21.10 10.57 1.94
CA ARG A 206 22.37 11.28 1.87
C ARG A 206 22.92 11.11 0.46
N PRO A 207 23.33 12.19 -0.24
CA PRO A 207 23.96 12.08 -1.55
C PRO A 207 25.13 11.10 -1.53
N PHE A 208 25.27 10.31 -2.58
CA PHE A 208 26.44 9.47 -2.78
C PHE A 208 27.51 10.32 -3.50
N GLU A 209 28.57 10.65 -2.78
CA GLU A 209 29.73 11.34 -3.36
C GLU A 209 30.66 10.30 -3.97
N VAL A 210 30.80 10.32 -5.29
CA VAL A 210 31.84 9.55 -5.96
C VAL A 210 33.15 10.33 -5.73
N SER A 211 34.02 9.83 -4.85
CA SER A 211 35.39 10.35 -4.74
C SER A 211 36.05 10.24 -6.12
N ARG A 212 36.45 11.37 -6.69
CA ARG A 212 37.20 11.42 -7.93
C ARG A 212 38.64 11.00 -7.70
#